data_97f0a2e51e0cd607136c22fea878d008
#
_entry.id   97f0a2e51e0cd607136c22fea878d008
#
_cell.length_a   1.000
_cell.length_b   1.000
_cell.length_c   1.000
_cell.angle_alpha   90.00
_cell.angle_beta   90.00
_cell.angle_gamma   90.00
#
_symmetry.space_group_name_H-M   'P 1'
#
loop_
_entity.id
_entity.type
_entity.pdbx_description
1 polymer ?
#
loop_
_entity_poly.entity_id
_entity_poly.type
_entity_poly.pdbx_seq_one_letter_code
_entity_poly.pdbx_strand_id
1 'polypeptide(L)'
;MYNFSYFKEKDKQTILDFIEDNPFAFMTGSYLSGTQVATQIPVLPEERNGELYLQGHIMRNTDHHKAFIENPNALIVFTGPSCYVSASWYSNPQIGSTWNYMSVHITGQVNFMTNDELIAFMRRLTLKFEKGNIESPTFFDNLPVHYLSKMMPAIVGFEIKAEKLENVFKLSQNRDEKSYINIITKLEEQGGSSALIASEMKKRKAELFPAGVEWDGSRFDS
;
A
#
# COMPACT_ATOMS: atom_id res chain seq x y z
N MET A 1 -10.65 -0.41 -9.67
CA MET A 1 -10.19 -1.54 -8.80
C MET A 1 -11.21 -2.67 -8.88
N TYR A 2 -10.82 -3.95 -8.70
CA TYR A 2 -11.78 -5.05 -8.54
C TYR A 2 -12.72 -4.75 -7.38
N ASN A 3 -14.03 -4.97 -7.58
CA ASN A 3 -15.04 -4.67 -6.57
C ASN A 3 -15.78 -5.91 -6.05
N PHE A 4 -15.18 -7.09 -6.19
CA PHE A 4 -15.71 -8.32 -5.61
C PHE A 4 -15.49 -8.33 -4.10
N SER A 5 -16.55 -8.59 -3.34
CA SER A 5 -16.55 -8.54 -1.87
C SER A 5 -15.57 -9.53 -1.25
N TYR A 6 -15.36 -10.68 -1.88
CA TYR A 6 -14.45 -11.75 -1.43
C TYR A 6 -12.95 -11.42 -1.61
N PHE A 7 -12.62 -10.35 -2.33
CA PHE A 7 -11.25 -9.82 -2.41
C PHE A 7 -11.01 -8.59 -1.53
N LYS A 8 -12.00 -8.19 -0.72
CA LYS A 8 -11.86 -7.05 0.18
C LYS A 8 -11.37 -7.49 1.55
N GLU A 9 -10.30 -6.87 2.04
CA GLU A 9 -9.96 -6.92 3.45
C GLU A 9 -10.91 -6.01 4.22
N LYS A 10 -11.47 -6.50 5.32
CA LYS A 10 -12.43 -5.78 6.15
C LYS A 10 -11.84 -5.34 7.49
N ASP A 11 -10.79 -6.02 7.93
CA ASP A 11 -10.12 -5.66 9.16
C ASP A 11 -9.27 -4.40 8.96
N LYS A 12 -9.63 -3.36 9.70
CA LYS A 12 -8.97 -2.05 9.61
C LYS A 12 -7.49 -2.14 9.98
N GLN A 13 -7.15 -2.93 11.01
CA GLN A 13 -5.76 -3.05 11.45
C GLN A 13 -4.91 -3.73 10.39
N THR A 14 -5.39 -4.80 9.78
CA THR A 14 -4.71 -5.47 8.66
C THR A 14 -4.43 -4.52 7.48
N ILE A 15 -5.37 -3.60 7.19
CA ILE A 15 -5.18 -2.59 6.13
C ILE A 15 -4.10 -1.58 6.55
N LEU A 16 -4.11 -1.11 7.81
CA LEU A 16 -3.11 -0.18 8.32
C LEU A 16 -1.71 -0.81 8.36
N ASP A 17 -1.61 -2.03 8.85
CA ASP A 17 -0.35 -2.79 8.86
C ASP A 17 0.20 -2.95 7.44
N PHE A 18 -0.68 -3.25 6.47
CA PHE A 18 -0.28 -3.33 5.06
C PHE A 18 0.27 -2.01 4.52
N ILE A 19 -0.34 -0.87 4.86
CA ILE A 19 0.16 0.46 4.46
C ILE A 19 1.53 0.72 5.11
N GLU A 20 1.69 0.39 6.40
CA GLU A 20 2.95 0.58 7.14
C GLU A 20 4.09 -0.28 6.63
N ASP A 21 3.79 -1.51 6.21
CA ASP A 21 4.76 -2.46 5.66
C ASP A 21 5.17 -2.13 4.21
N ASN A 22 4.32 -1.36 3.49
CA ASN A 22 4.53 -1.00 2.09
C ASN A 22 4.54 0.54 1.89
N PRO A 23 5.41 1.28 2.60
CA PRO A 23 5.33 2.74 2.65
C PRO A 23 5.76 3.45 1.36
N PHE A 24 6.43 2.78 0.42
CA PHE A 24 6.88 3.37 -0.85
C PHE A 24 5.75 3.30 -1.88
N ALA A 25 4.90 4.34 -1.86
CA ALA A 25 3.64 4.39 -2.59
C ALA A 25 3.75 5.20 -3.89
N PHE A 26 2.87 4.87 -4.86
CA PHE A 26 2.58 5.76 -5.97
C PHE A 26 1.66 6.88 -5.49
N MET A 27 2.00 8.12 -5.83
CA MET A 27 1.15 9.28 -5.70
C MET A 27 0.83 9.81 -7.09
N THR A 28 -0.44 9.93 -7.44
CA THR A 28 -0.90 10.40 -8.74
C THR A 28 -1.89 11.54 -8.58
N GLY A 29 -1.92 12.41 -9.56
CA GLY A 29 -2.84 13.53 -9.66
C GLY A 29 -2.88 14.09 -11.07
N SER A 30 -3.47 15.24 -11.25
CA SER A 30 -3.53 15.90 -12.55
C SER A 30 -3.57 17.41 -12.43
N TYR A 31 -3.09 18.11 -13.43
CA TYR A 31 -3.43 19.52 -13.66
C TYR A 31 -4.93 19.67 -13.95
N LEU A 32 -5.48 20.88 -13.81
CA LEU A 32 -6.85 21.19 -14.24
C LEU A 32 -7.04 20.95 -15.75
N SER A 33 -5.98 21.02 -16.54
CA SER A 33 -5.99 20.64 -17.97
C SER A 33 -6.24 19.15 -18.23
N GLY A 34 -6.18 18.30 -17.20
CA GLY A 34 -6.26 16.83 -17.30
C GLY A 34 -4.92 16.14 -17.55
N THR A 35 -3.81 16.88 -17.67
CA THR A 35 -2.46 16.28 -17.78
C THR A 35 -2.13 15.54 -16.48
N GLN A 36 -1.88 14.24 -16.58
CA GLN A 36 -1.59 13.36 -15.44
C GLN A 36 -0.14 13.53 -14.97
N VAL A 37 0.05 13.41 -13.66
CA VAL A 37 1.36 13.35 -13.02
C VAL A 37 1.41 12.16 -12.07
N ALA A 38 2.61 11.58 -11.91
CA ALA A 38 2.84 10.48 -10.98
C ALA A 38 4.25 10.55 -10.39
N THR A 39 4.39 10.14 -9.14
CA THR A 39 5.68 9.95 -8.48
C THR A 39 5.61 8.77 -7.54
N GLN A 40 6.77 8.22 -7.13
CA GLN A 40 6.87 7.25 -6.04
C GLN A 40 7.63 7.86 -4.87
N ILE A 41 7.06 7.78 -3.70
CA ILE A 41 7.57 8.40 -2.48
C ILE A 41 7.22 7.58 -1.25
N PRO A 42 7.99 7.68 -0.17
CA PRO A 42 7.57 7.18 1.14
C PRO A 42 6.39 8.00 1.66
N VAL A 43 5.31 7.29 2.05
CA VAL A 43 4.12 7.86 2.66
C VAL A 43 3.84 7.12 3.96
N LEU A 44 3.70 7.86 5.06
CA LEU A 44 3.42 7.30 6.37
C LEU A 44 1.96 7.56 6.77
N PRO A 45 1.26 6.55 7.29
CA PRO A 45 -0.07 6.72 7.86
C PRO A 45 0.03 7.36 9.26
N GLU A 46 -1.01 8.08 9.63
CA GLU A 46 -1.24 8.60 10.97
C GLU A 46 -2.73 8.58 11.29
N GLU A 47 -3.11 7.92 12.37
CA GLU A 47 -4.48 7.99 12.87
C GLU A 47 -4.62 9.10 13.90
N ARG A 48 -5.57 10.00 13.70
CA ARG A 48 -5.94 11.08 14.60
C ARG A 48 -7.46 11.12 14.78
N ASN A 49 -7.95 10.95 15.99
CA ASN A 49 -9.39 11.00 16.32
C ASN A 49 -10.25 10.03 15.45
N GLY A 50 -9.72 8.86 15.11
CA GLY A 50 -10.41 7.85 14.29
C GLY A 50 -10.35 8.11 12.77
N GLU A 51 -9.72 9.20 12.34
CA GLU A 51 -9.49 9.53 10.93
C GLU A 51 -8.08 9.18 10.50
N LEU A 52 -7.93 8.71 9.27
CA LEU A 52 -6.65 8.36 8.68
C LEU A 52 -6.10 9.54 7.88
N TYR A 53 -4.85 9.89 8.17
CA TYR A 53 -4.06 10.85 7.44
C TYR A 53 -2.85 10.16 6.81
N LEU A 54 -2.47 10.60 5.64
CA LEU A 54 -1.26 10.18 4.94
C LEU A 54 -0.30 11.35 4.85
N GLN A 55 0.94 11.15 5.27
CA GLN A 55 1.97 12.20 5.26
C GLN A 55 3.16 11.78 4.41
N GLY A 56 3.71 12.72 3.68
CA GLY A 56 4.89 12.54 2.84
C GLY A 56 5.57 13.86 2.53
N HIS A 57 6.62 13.79 1.70
CA HIS A 57 7.24 14.99 1.14
C HIS A 57 7.61 14.76 -0.32
N ILE A 58 7.65 15.84 -1.08
CA ILE A 58 8.04 15.87 -2.49
C ILE A 58 9.05 17.00 -2.75
N MET A 59 9.76 16.92 -3.87
CA MET A 59 10.64 18.01 -4.31
C MET A 59 9.81 19.19 -4.82
N ARG A 60 10.21 20.40 -4.42
CA ARG A 60 9.62 21.65 -4.94
C ARG A 60 9.90 21.82 -6.43
N ASN A 61 9.01 22.53 -7.11
CA ASN A 61 9.11 22.89 -8.52
C ASN A 61 9.09 21.74 -9.53
N THR A 62 8.84 20.52 -9.08
CA THR A 62 8.55 19.38 -9.95
C THR A 62 7.16 19.53 -10.60
N ASP A 63 6.90 18.74 -11.62
CA ASP A 63 5.61 18.70 -12.31
C ASP A 63 4.45 18.34 -11.36
N HIS A 64 4.63 17.30 -10.56
CA HIS A 64 3.62 16.86 -9.57
C HIS A 64 3.43 17.91 -8.45
N HIS A 65 4.48 18.61 -7.97
CA HIS A 65 4.30 19.70 -7.02
C HIS A 65 3.44 20.83 -7.61
N LYS A 66 3.71 21.23 -8.86
CA LYS A 66 2.92 22.25 -9.56
C LYS A 66 1.48 21.81 -9.79
N ALA A 67 1.28 20.55 -10.18
CA ALA A 67 -0.04 19.99 -10.38
C ALA A 67 -0.88 20.02 -9.10
N PHE A 68 -0.31 19.65 -7.95
CA PHE A 68 -1.03 19.66 -6.67
C PHE A 68 -1.28 21.07 -6.11
N ILE A 69 -0.53 22.09 -6.50
CA ILE A 69 -0.87 23.49 -6.22
C ILE A 69 -2.11 23.91 -7.00
N GLU A 70 -2.23 23.46 -8.25
CA GLU A 70 -3.35 23.81 -9.14
C GLU A 70 -4.59 22.95 -8.86
N ASN A 71 -4.41 21.65 -8.63
CA ASN A 71 -5.45 20.68 -8.37
C ASN A 71 -5.02 19.74 -7.24
N PRO A 72 -5.52 19.93 -6.01
CA PRO A 72 -5.06 19.17 -4.84
C PRO A 72 -5.54 17.71 -4.81
N ASN A 73 -6.43 17.30 -5.71
CA ASN A 73 -6.96 15.94 -5.73
C ASN A 73 -5.85 14.91 -6.03
N ALA A 74 -5.66 13.96 -5.14
CA ALA A 74 -4.64 12.93 -5.24
C ALA A 74 -5.21 11.52 -5.05
N LEU A 75 -4.55 10.56 -5.69
CA LEU A 75 -4.70 9.14 -5.42
C LEU A 75 -3.35 8.60 -4.96
N ILE A 76 -3.32 7.99 -3.77
CA ILE A 76 -2.19 7.25 -3.24
C ILE A 76 -2.45 5.76 -3.39
N VAL A 77 -1.50 5.04 -3.97
CA VAL A 77 -1.59 3.59 -4.21
C VAL A 77 -0.44 2.89 -3.49
N PHE A 78 -0.77 2.15 -2.45
CA PHE A 78 0.14 1.23 -1.78
C PHE A 78 0.04 -0.14 -2.48
N THR A 79 1.19 -0.69 -2.85
CA THR A 79 1.29 -1.99 -3.52
C THR A 79 2.14 -2.92 -2.71
N GLY A 80 1.62 -4.10 -2.40
CA GLY A 80 2.36 -5.17 -1.74
C GLY A 80 2.95 -6.17 -2.75
N PRO A 81 3.35 -7.36 -2.27
CA PRO A 81 3.83 -8.42 -3.12
C PRO A 81 2.77 -8.83 -4.14
N SER A 82 3.24 -9.33 -5.29
CA SER A 82 2.39 -9.90 -6.34
C SER A 82 3.07 -11.08 -7.01
N CYS A 83 2.28 -12.02 -7.51
CA CYS A 83 2.80 -13.16 -8.24
C CYS A 83 1.79 -13.71 -9.26
N TYR A 84 2.32 -14.37 -10.28
CA TYR A 84 1.54 -15.17 -11.22
C TYR A 84 1.11 -16.49 -10.58
N VAL A 85 -0.14 -16.89 -10.83
CA VAL A 85 -0.73 -18.14 -10.39
C VAL A 85 -1.19 -18.93 -11.60
N SER A 86 -0.53 -20.06 -11.88
CA SER A 86 -0.84 -20.91 -13.02
C SER A 86 -2.11 -21.73 -12.78
N ALA A 87 -2.97 -21.80 -13.79
CA ALA A 87 -4.15 -22.67 -13.76
C ALA A 87 -3.78 -24.15 -13.71
N SER A 88 -2.55 -24.54 -14.10
CA SER A 88 -2.07 -25.92 -13.97
C SER A 88 -1.97 -26.40 -12.52
N TRP A 89 -2.05 -25.50 -11.55
CA TRP A 89 -2.03 -25.80 -10.12
C TRP A 89 -3.43 -26.03 -9.53
N TYR A 90 -4.49 -25.82 -10.32
CA TYR A 90 -5.87 -26.00 -9.87
C TYR A 90 -6.34 -27.43 -10.04
N SER A 91 -7.33 -27.82 -9.25
CA SER A 91 -8.04 -29.09 -9.39
C SER A 91 -8.71 -29.23 -10.78
N ASN A 92 -9.17 -28.12 -11.34
CA ASN A 92 -9.63 -28.00 -12.72
C ASN A 92 -8.72 -27.03 -13.48
N PRO A 93 -7.80 -27.49 -14.35
CA PRO A 93 -6.88 -26.62 -15.08
C PRO A 93 -7.52 -25.98 -16.33
N GLN A 94 -8.79 -26.28 -16.65
CA GLN A 94 -9.49 -25.75 -17.84
C GLN A 94 -10.08 -24.35 -17.60
N ILE A 95 -9.40 -23.54 -16.78
CA ILE A 95 -9.77 -22.15 -16.47
C ILE A 95 -8.53 -21.26 -16.58
N GLY A 96 -8.74 -19.96 -16.60
CA GLY A 96 -7.65 -19.00 -16.77
C GLY A 96 -6.68 -18.93 -15.58
N SER A 97 -5.40 -18.78 -15.87
CA SER A 97 -4.38 -18.35 -14.91
C SER A 97 -4.67 -16.92 -14.43
N THR A 98 -4.05 -16.51 -13.33
CA THR A 98 -4.30 -15.20 -12.75
C THR A 98 -3.05 -14.63 -12.06
N TRP A 99 -3.19 -13.42 -11.52
CA TRP A 99 -2.25 -12.82 -10.59
C TRP A 99 -2.88 -12.72 -9.20
N ASN A 100 -2.12 -13.10 -8.17
CA ASN A 100 -2.39 -12.72 -6.80
C ASN A 100 -1.60 -11.46 -6.46
N TYR A 101 -2.25 -10.53 -5.77
CA TYR A 101 -1.66 -9.25 -5.37
C TYR A 101 -2.48 -8.59 -4.28
N MET A 102 -1.85 -7.66 -3.57
CA MET A 102 -2.51 -6.81 -2.59
C MET A 102 -2.25 -5.34 -2.94
N SER A 103 -3.28 -4.51 -2.80
CA SER A 103 -3.19 -3.07 -3.02
C SER A 103 -4.22 -2.31 -2.19
N VAL A 104 -3.81 -1.17 -1.66
CA VAL A 104 -4.69 -0.20 -0.99
C VAL A 104 -4.62 1.13 -1.74
N HIS A 105 -5.79 1.67 -2.07
CA HIS A 105 -5.95 2.94 -2.77
C HIS A 105 -6.64 3.94 -1.85
N ILE A 106 -6.07 5.12 -1.69
CA ILE A 106 -6.63 6.18 -0.87
C ILE A 106 -6.69 7.45 -1.69
N THR A 107 -7.87 8.06 -1.74
CA THR A 107 -8.06 9.39 -2.34
C THR A 107 -8.28 10.44 -1.28
N GLY A 108 -7.88 11.67 -1.57
CA GLY A 108 -8.07 12.84 -0.74
C GLY A 108 -7.38 14.05 -1.35
N GLN A 109 -7.38 15.15 -0.63
CA GLN A 109 -6.78 16.40 -1.07
C GLN A 109 -5.43 16.64 -0.40
N VAL A 110 -4.46 17.06 -1.20
CA VAL A 110 -3.12 17.46 -0.74
C VAL A 110 -3.23 18.79 -0.02
N ASN A 111 -2.81 18.81 1.24
CA ASN A 111 -2.58 20.01 2.02
C ASN A 111 -1.08 20.14 2.29
N PHE A 112 -0.46 21.21 1.84
CA PHE A 112 0.96 21.41 2.08
C PHE A 112 1.23 21.82 3.52
N MET A 113 2.26 21.23 4.08
CA MET A 113 2.70 21.44 5.46
C MET A 113 3.41 22.78 5.62
N THR A 114 3.31 23.35 6.82
CA THR A 114 4.24 24.37 7.31
C THR A 114 5.63 23.78 7.51
N ASN A 115 6.64 24.65 7.71
CA ASN A 115 8.00 24.18 7.97
C ASN A 115 8.10 23.34 9.26
N ASP A 116 7.38 23.72 10.32
CA ASP A 116 7.40 22.99 11.60
C ASP A 116 6.77 21.60 11.47
N GLU A 117 5.66 21.49 10.74
CA GLU A 117 5.03 20.21 10.42
C GLU A 117 5.93 19.32 9.55
N LEU A 118 6.61 19.91 8.55
CA LEU A 118 7.58 19.17 7.74
C LEU A 118 8.74 18.65 8.61
N ILE A 119 9.27 19.45 9.53
CA ILE A 119 10.34 19.02 10.46
C ILE A 119 9.85 17.86 11.32
N ALA A 120 8.65 17.96 11.88
CA ALA A 120 8.04 16.90 12.69
C ALA A 120 7.86 15.61 11.86
N PHE A 121 7.38 15.72 10.63
CA PHE A 121 7.28 14.60 9.69
C PHE A 121 8.64 13.98 9.37
N MET A 122 9.66 14.78 9.07
CA MET A 122 11.02 14.30 8.74
C MET A 122 11.65 13.53 9.91
N ARG A 123 11.42 13.96 11.16
CA ARG A 123 11.81 13.20 12.36
C ARG A 123 11.15 11.83 12.42
N ARG A 124 9.85 11.76 12.18
CA ARG A 124 9.10 10.49 12.14
C ARG A 124 9.59 9.58 11.01
N LEU A 125 9.78 10.14 9.82
CA LEU A 125 10.22 9.43 8.63
C LEU A 125 11.59 8.79 8.86
N THR A 126 12.57 9.58 9.29
CA THR A 126 13.93 9.09 9.52
C THR A 126 13.95 8.09 10.69
N LEU A 127 13.25 8.35 11.78
CA LEU A 127 13.17 7.42 12.91
C LEU A 127 12.60 6.05 12.50
N LYS A 128 11.54 6.02 11.67
CA LYS A 128 10.96 4.78 11.16
C LYS A 128 11.99 3.98 10.36
N PHE A 129 12.67 4.61 9.40
CA PHE A 129 13.63 3.91 8.54
C PHE A 129 14.95 3.57 9.24
N GLU A 130 15.30 4.32 10.29
CA GLU A 130 16.41 4.00 11.21
C GLU A 130 15.99 3.02 12.34
N LYS A 131 14.81 2.39 12.21
CA LYS A 131 14.29 1.37 13.14
C LYS A 131 14.25 1.84 14.61
N GLY A 132 13.89 3.10 14.83
CA GLY A 132 13.82 3.72 16.15
C GLY A 132 15.16 4.15 16.75
N ASN A 133 16.26 4.06 15.99
CA ASN A 133 17.60 4.44 16.47
C ASN A 133 17.81 5.96 16.40
N ILE A 134 17.60 6.67 17.51
CA ILE A 134 17.83 8.12 17.64
C ILE A 134 19.32 8.51 17.58
N GLU A 135 20.24 7.55 17.79
CA GLU A 135 21.68 7.78 17.70
C GLU A 135 22.22 7.60 16.27
N SER A 136 21.37 7.18 15.32
CA SER A 136 21.77 7.06 13.91
C SER A 136 22.27 8.40 13.38
N PRO A 137 23.41 8.45 12.67
CA PRO A 137 23.89 9.69 12.05
C PRO A 137 22.94 10.23 10.97
N THR A 138 21.96 9.44 10.52
CA THR A 138 20.95 9.80 9.52
C THR A 138 19.58 10.09 10.12
N PHE A 139 19.40 9.96 11.46
CA PHE A 139 18.25 10.53 12.14
C PHE A 139 18.20 12.04 11.95
N PHE A 140 17.03 12.61 11.69
CA PHE A 140 16.87 14.01 11.25
C PHE A 140 17.62 15.02 12.14
N ASP A 141 17.52 14.89 13.47
CA ASP A 141 18.15 15.84 14.41
C ASP A 141 19.68 15.72 14.47
N ASN A 142 20.26 14.62 13.98
CA ASN A 142 21.71 14.40 13.91
C ASN A 142 22.32 14.85 12.57
N LEU A 143 21.47 15.23 11.59
CA LEU A 143 21.96 15.70 10.29
C LEU A 143 22.68 17.06 10.41
N PRO A 144 23.75 17.28 9.64
CA PRO A 144 24.50 18.53 9.70
C PRO A 144 23.63 19.73 9.30
N VAL A 145 23.71 20.82 10.06
CA VAL A 145 22.93 22.06 9.83
C VAL A 145 23.12 22.61 8.41
N HIS A 146 24.36 22.56 7.87
CA HIS A 146 24.62 23.02 6.50
C HIS A 146 23.93 22.16 5.43
N TYR A 147 23.70 20.88 5.70
CA TYR A 147 22.92 20.00 4.83
C TYR A 147 21.42 20.36 4.91
N LEU A 148 20.87 20.44 6.12
CA LEU A 148 19.47 20.80 6.34
C LEU A 148 19.10 22.17 5.76
N SER A 149 19.98 23.17 5.90
CA SER A 149 19.75 24.51 5.34
C SER A 149 19.61 24.53 3.81
N LYS A 150 20.17 23.53 3.10
CA LYS A 150 20.04 23.36 1.65
C LYS A 150 18.87 22.48 1.28
N MET A 151 18.65 21.40 2.03
CA MET A 151 17.65 20.38 1.69
C MET A 151 16.22 20.80 2.05
N MET A 152 16.01 21.41 3.22
CA MET A 152 14.67 21.79 3.66
C MET A 152 13.95 22.77 2.70
N PRO A 153 14.60 23.81 2.15
CA PRO A 153 13.98 24.66 1.14
C PRO A 153 13.67 23.97 -0.18
N ALA A 154 14.35 22.84 -0.51
CA ALA A 154 14.17 22.11 -1.76
C ALA A 154 12.96 21.15 -1.73
N ILE A 155 12.43 20.87 -0.56
CA ILE A 155 11.30 19.92 -0.38
C ILE A 155 10.07 20.64 0.18
N VAL A 156 8.91 20.00 0.04
CA VAL A 156 7.66 20.40 0.69
C VAL A 156 6.98 19.17 1.25
N GLY A 157 6.56 19.25 2.50
CA GLY A 157 5.73 18.25 3.14
C GLY A 157 4.27 18.39 2.70
N PHE A 158 3.58 17.29 2.72
CA PHE A 158 2.14 17.27 2.49
C PHE A 158 1.45 16.32 3.45
N GLU A 159 0.19 16.60 3.68
CA GLU A 159 -0.75 15.74 4.37
C GLU A 159 -2.01 15.56 3.53
N ILE A 160 -2.55 14.35 3.52
CA ILE A 160 -3.82 14.01 2.87
C ILE A 160 -4.70 13.33 3.90
N LYS A 161 -5.87 13.94 4.20
CA LYS A 161 -6.93 13.24 4.92
C LYS A 161 -7.56 12.20 3.98
N ALA A 162 -7.67 10.95 4.41
CA ALA A 162 -8.30 9.90 3.63
C ALA A 162 -9.81 10.16 3.50
N GLU A 163 -10.28 10.49 2.31
CA GLU A 163 -11.69 10.68 2.00
C GLU A 163 -12.35 9.36 1.57
N LYS A 164 -11.62 8.54 0.82
CA LYS A 164 -12.06 7.22 0.39
C LYS A 164 -10.89 6.25 0.44
N LEU A 165 -11.12 5.07 1.05
CA LEU A 165 -10.20 3.96 1.07
C LEU A 165 -10.82 2.77 0.34
N GLU A 166 -10.11 2.23 -0.63
CA GLU A 166 -10.45 0.99 -1.32
C GLU A 166 -9.27 0.03 -1.25
N ASN A 167 -9.54 -1.26 -1.18
CA ASN A 167 -8.49 -2.27 -1.18
C ASN A 167 -8.83 -3.47 -2.08
N VAL A 168 -7.82 -4.21 -2.47
CA VAL A 168 -7.93 -5.54 -3.09
C VAL A 168 -6.84 -6.42 -2.51
N PHE A 169 -7.23 -7.50 -1.87
CA PHE A 169 -6.37 -8.58 -1.41
C PHE A 169 -6.77 -9.83 -2.18
N LYS A 170 -6.37 -9.88 -3.46
CA LYS A 170 -6.67 -10.99 -4.35
C LYS A 170 -5.67 -12.11 -4.14
N LEU A 171 -6.09 -13.13 -3.40
CA LEU A 171 -5.27 -14.23 -2.88
C LEU A 171 -5.89 -15.59 -3.20
N SER A 172 -6.55 -15.73 -4.34
CA SER A 172 -7.21 -16.98 -4.79
C SER A 172 -8.32 -17.48 -3.89
N GLN A 173 -9.02 -16.61 -3.13
CA GLN A 173 -10.10 -16.97 -2.19
C GLN A 173 -11.28 -17.67 -2.89
N ASN A 174 -11.41 -17.48 -4.19
CA ASN A 174 -12.45 -18.10 -5.02
C ASN A 174 -12.03 -19.45 -5.62
N ARG A 175 -11.08 -20.13 -5.03
CA ARG A 175 -10.65 -21.48 -5.43
C ARG A 175 -11.05 -22.50 -4.37
N ASP A 176 -11.27 -23.75 -4.79
CA ASP A 176 -11.48 -24.86 -3.87
C ASP A 176 -10.25 -25.07 -2.97
N GLU A 177 -10.45 -25.74 -1.82
CA GLU A 177 -9.39 -25.91 -0.81
C GLU A 177 -8.15 -26.63 -1.37
N LYS A 178 -8.36 -27.66 -2.20
CA LYS A 178 -7.23 -28.43 -2.79
C LYS A 178 -6.40 -27.54 -3.71
N SER A 179 -7.05 -26.76 -4.58
CA SER A 179 -6.37 -25.77 -5.43
C SER A 179 -5.66 -24.72 -4.59
N TYR A 180 -6.31 -24.21 -3.54
CA TYR A 180 -5.73 -23.19 -2.65
C TYR A 180 -4.47 -23.66 -1.96
N ILE A 181 -4.48 -24.88 -1.41
CA ILE A 181 -3.31 -25.50 -0.77
C ILE A 181 -2.19 -25.72 -1.79
N ASN A 182 -2.51 -26.23 -2.98
CA ASN A 182 -1.50 -26.46 -4.01
C ASN A 182 -0.86 -25.15 -4.50
N ILE A 183 -1.65 -24.09 -4.64
CA ILE A 183 -1.12 -22.74 -4.95
C ILE A 183 -0.13 -22.31 -3.89
N ILE A 184 -0.47 -22.40 -2.59
CA ILE A 184 0.44 -22.06 -1.48
C ILE A 184 1.76 -22.79 -1.63
N THR A 185 1.72 -24.13 -1.80
CA THR A 185 2.93 -24.96 -1.92
C THR A 185 3.79 -24.51 -3.10
N LYS A 186 3.18 -24.27 -4.27
CA LYS A 186 3.90 -23.82 -5.46
C LYS A 186 4.51 -22.43 -5.31
N LEU A 187 3.83 -21.51 -4.65
CA LEU A 187 4.35 -20.17 -4.38
C LEU A 187 5.50 -20.19 -3.36
N GLU A 188 5.47 -21.09 -2.38
CA GLU A 188 6.58 -21.27 -1.44
C GLU A 188 7.82 -21.83 -2.13
N GLU A 189 7.65 -22.81 -3.03
CA GLU A 189 8.74 -23.35 -3.87
C GLU A 189 9.43 -22.27 -4.72
N GLN A 190 8.70 -21.25 -5.16
CA GLN A 190 9.23 -20.15 -5.96
C GLN A 190 10.04 -19.14 -5.14
N GLY A 191 9.74 -18.97 -3.86
CA GLY A 191 10.41 -17.99 -3.00
C GLY A 191 10.06 -16.52 -3.32
N GLY A 192 10.80 -15.59 -2.73
CA GLY A 192 10.67 -14.14 -2.99
C GLY A 192 9.24 -13.60 -2.78
N SER A 193 8.76 -12.77 -3.71
CA SER A 193 7.42 -12.18 -3.68
C SER A 193 6.30 -13.23 -3.65
N SER A 194 6.51 -14.39 -4.32
CA SER A 194 5.56 -15.50 -4.31
C SER A 194 5.39 -16.10 -2.91
N ALA A 195 6.49 -16.30 -2.17
CA ALA A 195 6.44 -16.82 -0.80
C ALA A 195 5.74 -15.85 0.16
N LEU A 196 5.87 -14.53 -0.04
CA LEU A 196 5.12 -13.54 0.74
C LEU A 196 3.61 -13.65 0.49
N ILE A 197 3.19 -13.83 -0.76
CA ILE A 197 1.79 -14.12 -1.10
C ILE A 197 1.32 -15.43 -0.46
N ALA A 198 2.12 -16.49 -0.50
CA ALA A 198 1.80 -17.75 0.16
C ALA A 198 1.59 -17.60 1.67
N SER A 199 2.42 -16.78 2.33
CA SER A 199 2.26 -16.44 3.75
C SER A 199 0.91 -15.76 4.03
N GLU A 200 0.52 -14.79 3.22
CA GLU A 200 -0.78 -14.12 3.33
C GLU A 200 -1.96 -15.06 3.08
N MET A 201 -1.83 -15.97 2.13
CA MET A 201 -2.83 -17.01 1.87
C MET A 201 -2.99 -17.95 3.08
N LYS A 202 -1.88 -18.36 3.71
CA LYS A 202 -1.91 -19.23 4.90
C LYS A 202 -2.66 -18.61 6.07
N LYS A 203 -2.49 -17.31 6.33
CA LYS A 203 -3.20 -16.59 7.40
C LYS A 203 -4.73 -16.69 7.27
N ARG A 204 -5.23 -16.73 6.04
CA ARG A 204 -6.67 -16.73 5.70
C ARG A 204 -7.27 -18.13 5.53
N LYS A 205 -6.44 -19.18 5.48
CA LYS A 205 -6.90 -20.55 5.17
C LYS A 205 -7.99 -21.06 6.11
N ALA A 206 -7.81 -20.88 7.42
CA ALA A 206 -8.76 -21.39 8.41
C ALA A 206 -10.14 -20.72 8.33
N GLU A 207 -10.18 -19.44 7.96
CA GLU A 207 -11.42 -18.69 7.75
C GLU A 207 -12.12 -19.11 6.45
N LEU A 208 -11.35 -19.31 5.39
CA LEU A 208 -11.87 -19.68 4.07
C LEU A 208 -12.39 -21.12 4.03
N PHE A 209 -11.75 -22.02 4.77
CA PHE A 209 -12.04 -23.47 4.77
C PHE A 209 -12.20 -23.97 6.22
N PRO A 210 -13.28 -23.60 6.91
CA PRO A 210 -13.54 -24.06 8.26
C PRO A 210 -13.83 -25.56 8.27
N ALA A 211 -13.34 -26.26 9.32
CA ALA A 211 -13.50 -27.69 9.44
C ALA A 211 -14.98 -28.13 9.43
N GLY A 212 -15.31 -29.16 8.63
CA GLY A 212 -16.67 -29.71 8.54
C GLY A 212 -17.63 -28.90 7.65
N VAL A 213 -17.15 -27.85 6.97
CA VAL A 213 -17.96 -27.08 6.01
C VAL A 213 -17.50 -27.43 4.59
N GLU A 214 -18.46 -27.94 3.77
CA GLU A 214 -18.17 -28.18 2.37
C GLU A 214 -17.97 -26.86 1.60
N TRP A 215 -16.95 -26.82 0.75
CA TRP A 215 -16.66 -25.64 -0.04
C TRP A 215 -17.73 -25.40 -1.10
N ASP A 216 -18.36 -24.25 -1.08
CA ASP A 216 -19.36 -23.82 -2.05
C ASP A 216 -18.79 -22.71 -2.97
N GLY A 217 -18.59 -23.05 -4.24
CA GLY A 217 -18.11 -22.13 -5.27
C GLY A 217 -19.12 -21.08 -5.68
N SER A 218 -20.42 -21.33 -5.51
CA SER A 218 -21.50 -20.43 -5.95
C SER A 218 -21.46 -19.07 -5.24
N ARG A 219 -20.90 -19.00 -4.03
CA ARG A 219 -20.69 -17.73 -3.29
C ARG A 219 -19.74 -16.74 -3.98
N PHE A 220 -19.06 -17.18 -5.04
CA PHE A 220 -18.14 -16.35 -5.83
C PHE A 220 -18.67 -16.04 -7.25
N ASP A 221 -19.86 -16.53 -7.58
CA ASP A 221 -20.55 -16.26 -8.84
C ASP A 221 -21.29 -14.92 -8.74
N SER A 222 -20.58 -13.79 -8.93
CA SER A 222 -21.19 -12.46 -8.90
C SER A 222 -20.58 -11.50 -9.91
#